data_b6b52b614a9c4e1d7a814bd8e3243b09
#
_entry.id   b6b52b614a9c4e1d7a814bd8e3243b09
#
_cell.length_a   1.000
_cell.length_b   1.000
_cell.length_c   1.000
_cell.angle_alpha   90.00
_cell.angle_beta   90.00
_cell.angle_gamma   90.00
#
_symmetry.space_group_name_H-M   'P 1'
#
loop_
_entity.id
_entity.type
_entity.pdbx_description
1 polymer ?
#
loop_
_entity_poly.entity_id
_entity_poly.type
_entity_poly.pdbx_seq_one_letter_code
_entity_poly.pdbx_strand_id
1 'polypeptide(L)'
;METNFIRENVLNNLTNKLNGVNLVIVYFEENNTYVNLKTKLSESLGVNVRTYLLDSKVDNKFVLDLINEFNNDNMVDGIIVQLPLPENLDKDKILNSICWYKDVDGISSISVNRYLCKKECLVSPLVRSVISTMNYYNIDINKKVFIKCDDVNTNVLLNSLFKNKSLLALESDVIIIISDNIFDQEVKENVIVIDGGYNKINGEVVGCVSKRIKSVSSMYTKEIGGINNLVIPYLLDNLYRIKNIKRV
;
A
#
# COMPACT_ATOMS: atom_id res chain seq x y z
N MET A 1 10.72 -2.46 15.23
CA MET A 1 9.50 -1.65 15.38
C MET A 1 8.29 -2.50 15.03
N GLU A 2 7.32 -2.56 15.93
CA GLU A 2 6.03 -3.24 15.74
C GLU A 2 4.90 -2.22 15.57
N THR A 3 3.87 -2.58 14.84
CA THR A 3 2.78 -1.63 14.50
C THR A 3 1.40 -2.08 15.03
N ASN A 4 1.36 -3.10 15.88
CA ASN A 4 0.09 -3.66 16.38
C ASN A 4 -0.79 -2.59 17.04
N PHE A 5 -0.22 -1.71 17.86
CA PHE A 5 -0.96 -0.63 18.51
C PHE A 5 -1.56 0.36 17.49
N ILE A 6 -0.79 0.73 16.45
CA ILE A 6 -1.27 1.60 15.37
C ILE A 6 -2.43 0.91 14.64
N ARG A 7 -2.25 -0.38 14.32
CA ARG A 7 -3.27 -1.21 13.67
C ARG A 7 -4.59 -1.23 14.45
N GLU A 8 -4.51 -1.53 15.73
CA GLU A 8 -5.68 -1.58 16.61
C GLU A 8 -6.39 -0.22 16.67
N ASN A 9 -5.65 0.87 16.81
CA ASN A 9 -6.22 2.22 16.82
C ASN A 9 -6.96 2.54 15.51
N VAL A 10 -6.37 2.21 14.36
CA VAL A 10 -7.02 2.44 13.05
C VAL A 10 -8.29 1.61 12.96
N LEU A 11 -8.26 0.32 13.31
CA LEU A 11 -9.42 -0.56 13.23
C LEU A 11 -10.53 -0.17 14.20
N ASN A 12 -10.19 0.19 15.44
CA ASN A 12 -11.16 0.66 16.44
C ASN A 12 -11.87 1.94 15.97
N ASN A 13 -11.14 2.84 15.31
CA ASN A 13 -11.73 4.04 14.71
C ASN A 13 -12.67 3.75 13.54
N LEU A 14 -12.58 2.57 12.91
CA LEU A 14 -13.43 2.15 11.80
C LEU A 14 -14.65 1.32 12.23
N THR A 15 -14.69 0.86 13.47
CA THR A 15 -15.78 0.04 14.00
C THR A 15 -17.12 0.73 13.79
N ASN A 16 -18.08 0.02 13.20
CA ASN A 16 -19.43 0.48 12.84
C ASN A 16 -19.50 1.60 11.78
N LYS A 17 -18.38 2.03 11.20
CA LYS A 17 -18.35 3.12 10.22
C LYS A 17 -18.42 2.65 8.76
N LEU A 18 -18.10 1.39 8.53
CA LEU A 18 -18.03 0.77 7.20
C LEU A 18 -19.27 -0.05 6.83
N ASN A 19 -20.28 -0.12 7.71
CA ASN A 19 -21.50 -0.85 7.43
C ASN A 19 -22.16 -0.37 6.13
N GLY A 20 -22.45 -1.33 5.23
CA GLY A 20 -23.08 -1.09 3.94
C GLY A 20 -22.20 -0.43 2.88
N VAL A 21 -20.89 -0.31 3.13
CA VAL A 21 -19.94 0.10 2.09
C VAL A 21 -19.66 -1.08 1.18
N ASN A 22 -19.60 -0.84 -0.12
CA ASN A 22 -19.41 -1.88 -1.14
C ASN A 22 -18.03 -1.78 -1.78
N LEU A 23 -17.25 -2.84 -1.65
CA LEU A 23 -15.90 -2.97 -2.19
C LEU A 23 -15.87 -4.05 -3.28
N VAL A 24 -15.28 -3.72 -4.41
CA VAL A 24 -14.98 -4.68 -5.47
C VAL A 24 -13.48 -4.96 -5.50
N ILE A 25 -13.11 -6.23 -5.57
CA ILE A 25 -11.72 -6.68 -5.72
C ILE A 25 -11.61 -7.55 -6.98
N VAL A 26 -10.84 -7.08 -7.96
CA VAL A 26 -10.48 -7.83 -9.17
C VAL A 26 -9.10 -8.45 -8.98
N TYR A 27 -8.94 -9.73 -9.30
CA TYR A 27 -7.67 -10.44 -9.13
C TYR A 27 -7.54 -11.60 -10.12
N PHE A 28 -6.32 -12.16 -10.29
CA PHE A 28 -5.98 -13.09 -11.37
C PHE A 28 -5.38 -14.41 -10.90
N GLU A 29 -5.16 -14.57 -9.60
CA GLU A 29 -4.50 -15.75 -9.03
C GLU A 29 -5.45 -16.43 -8.04
N GLU A 30 -5.74 -17.72 -8.26
CA GLU A 30 -6.51 -18.52 -7.30
C GLU A 30 -5.81 -18.57 -5.93
N ASN A 31 -6.59 -18.64 -4.87
CA ASN A 31 -6.11 -18.71 -3.48
C ASN A 31 -5.18 -17.55 -3.06
N ASN A 32 -5.34 -16.38 -3.68
CA ASN A 32 -4.55 -15.22 -3.34
C ASN A 32 -4.70 -14.81 -1.86
N THR A 33 -3.62 -14.97 -1.11
CA THR A 33 -3.59 -14.73 0.35
C THR A 33 -3.97 -13.29 0.70
N TYR A 34 -3.53 -12.31 -0.08
CA TYR A 34 -3.83 -10.89 0.16
C TYR A 34 -5.31 -10.56 -0.06
N VAL A 35 -5.91 -11.11 -1.13
CA VAL A 35 -7.35 -10.96 -1.38
C VAL A 35 -8.15 -11.56 -0.23
N ASN A 36 -7.79 -12.76 0.23
CA ASN A 36 -8.45 -13.43 1.35
C ASN A 36 -8.35 -12.61 2.66
N LEU A 37 -7.19 -12.03 2.95
CA LEU A 37 -6.98 -11.18 4.14
C LEU A 37 -7.76 -9.87 4.03
N LYS A 38 -7.74 -9.22 2.86
CA LYS A 38 -8.52 -7.99 2.59
C LYS A 38 -10.02 -8.27 2.76
N THR A 39 -10.53 -9.35 2.16
CA THR A 39 -11.94 -9.74 2.24
C THR A 39 -12.38 -9.99 3.69
N LYS A 40 -11.68 -10.89 4.39
CA LYS A 40 -12.03 -11.25 5.78
C LYS A 40 -12.06 -10.04 6.71
N LEU A 41 -11.03 -9.19 6.64
CA LEU A 41 -10.98 -8.01 7.52
C LEU A 41 -12.04 -6.97 7.13
N SER A 42 -12.30 -6.77 5.83
CA SER A 42 -13.36 -5.87 5.34
C SER A 42 -14.74 -6.32 5.83
N GLU A 43 -15.07 -7.59 5.63
CA GLU A 43 -16.35 -8.18 6.05
C GLU A 43 -16.54 -8.12 7.57
N SER A 44 -15.47 -8.33 8.35
CA SER A 44 -15.53 -8.23 9.83
C SER A 44 -15.87 -6.82 10.33
N LEU A 45 -15.70 -5.79 9.49
CA LEU A 45 -16.07 -4.40 9.76
C LEU A 45 -17.35 -3.96 9.05
N GLY A 46 -18.11 -4.90 8.47
CA GLY A 46 -19.41 -4.65 7.85
C GLY A 46 -19.36 -4.17 6.40
N VAL A 47 -18.21 -4.33 5.72
CA VAL A 47 -18.09 -4.04 4.28
C VAL A 47 -18.68 -5.19 3.48
N ASN A 48 -19.48 -4.87 2.47
CA ASN A 48 -19.93 -5.84 1.46
C ASN A 48 -18.83 -6.00 0.41
N VAL A 49 -18.15 -7.14 0.37
CA VAL A 49 -17.07 -7.40 -0.56
C VAL A 49 -17.55 -8.29 -1.70
N ARG A 50 -17.32 -7.85 -2.94
CA ARG A 50 -17.49 -8.65 -4.15
C ARG A 50 -16.11 -8.92 -4.77
N THR A 51 -15.76 -10.17 -4.96
CA THR A 51 -14.47 -10.57 -5.55
C THR A 51 -14.68 -11.13 -6.95
N TYR A 52 -13.81 -10.73 -7.87
CA TYR A 52 -13.84 -11.15 -9.27
C TYR A 52 -12.49 -11.78 -9.62
N LEU A 53 -12.46 -13.12 -9.64
CA LEU A 53 -11.34 -13.87 -10.17
C LEU A 53 -11.45 -13.90 -11.70
N LEU A 54 -10.46 -13.35 -12.38
CA LEU A 54 -10.38 -13.34 -13.83
C LEU A 54 -9.33 -14.33 -14.32
N ASP A 55 -9.57 -14.92 -15.49
CA ASP A 55 -8.56 -15.74 -16.17
C ASP A 55 -7.36 -14.85 -16.57
N SER A 56 -6.15 -15.35 -16.40
CA SER A 56 -4.92 -14.64 -16.77
C SER A 56 -4.80 -14.36 -18.28
N LYS A 57 -5.62 -15.01 -19.12
CA LYS A 57 -5.64 -14.83 -20.57
C LYS A 57 -6.55 -13.71 -21.05
N VAL A 58 -7.33 -13.08 -20.17
CA VAL A 58 -8.16 -11.93 -20.56
C VAL A 58 -7.30 -10.81 -21.15
N ASP A 59 -7.87 -10.03 -22.05
CA ASP A 59 -7.19 -8.88 -22.63
C ASP A 59 -7.45 -7.58 -21.85
N ASN A 60 -6.69 -6.54 -22.18
CA ASN A 60 -6.87 -5.23 -21.59
C ASN A 60 -8.28 -4.67 -21.77
N LYS A 61 -8.89 -4.92 -22.93
CA LYS A 61 -10.22 -4.39 -23.24
C LYS A 61 -11.25 -4.93 -22.27
N PHE A 62 -11.24 -6.24 -22.02
CA PHE A 62 -12.15 -6.87 -21.08
C PHE A 62 -12.03 -6.27 -19.67
N VAL A 63 -10.80 -6.13 -19.15
CA VAL A 63 -10.56 -5.58 -17.80
C VAL A 63 -10.98 -4.11 -17.72
N LEU A 64 -10.70 -3.33 -18.76
CA LEU A 64 -11.09 -1.92 -18.82
C LEU A 64 -12.61 -1.74 -18.89
N ASP A 65 -13.30 -2.54 -19.67
CA ASP A 65 -14.76 -2.53 -19.77
C ASP A 65 -15.38 -2.88 -18.41
N LEU A 66 -14.87 -3.90 -17.72
CA LEU A 66 -15.31 -4.30 -16.38
C LEU A 66 -15.09 -3.18 -15.34
N ILE A 67 -13.91 -2.53 -15.34
CA ILE A 67 -13.64 -1.40 -14.45
C ILE A 67 -14.58 -0.22 -14.76
N ASN A 68 -14.86 0.03 -16.03
CA ASN A 68 -15.80 1.07 -16.43
C ASN A 68 -17.23 0.78 -15.93
N GLU A 69 -17.66 -0.46 -15.92
CA GLU A 69 -18.94 -0.86 -15.30
C GLU A 69 -18.94 -0.52 -13.79
N PHE A 70 -17.88 -0.88 -13.06
CA PHE A 70 -17.77 -0.56 -11.64
C PHE A 70 -17.65 0.93 -11.35
N ASN A 71 -16.99 1.69 -12.23
CA ASN A 71 -16.92 3.14 -12.10
C ASN A 71 -18.32 3.79 -12.19
N ASN A 72 -19.18 3.27 -13.07
CA ASN A 72 -20.53 3.78 -13.31
C ASN A 72 -21.59 3.17 -12.37
N ASP A 73 -21.27 2.10 -11.66
CA ASP A 73 -22.16 1.50 -10.67
C ASP A 73 -22.16 2.32 -9.37
N ASN A 74 -23.29 2.98 -9.08
CA ASN A 74 -23.47 3.76 -7.85
C ASN A 74 -23.46 2.90 -6.57
N MET A 75 -23.63 1.58 -6.72
CA MET A 75 -23.53 0.65 -5.60
C MET A 75 -22.08 0.22 -5.31
N VAL A 76 -21.11 0.60 -6.15
CA VAL A 76 -19.68 0.36 -5.90
C VAL A 76 -19.06 1.60 -5.30
N ASP A 77 -18.60 1.51 -4.06
CA ASP A 77 -17.91 2.61 -3.38
C ASP A 77 -16.41 2.58 -3.66
N GLY A 78 -15.78 1.41 -3.66
CA GLY A 78 -14.34 1.26 -3.86
C GLY A 78 -13.99 0.12 -4.81
N ILE A 79 -12.90 0.28 -5.55
CA ILE A 79 -12.37 -0.67 -6.51
C ILE A 79 -10.91 -0.96 -6.17
N ILE A 80 -10.54 -2.23 -6.13
CA ILE A 80 -9.17 -2.72 -6.03
C ILE A 80 -8.90 -3.62 -7.23
N VAL A 81 -7.79 -3.40 -7.91
CA VAL A 81 -7.22 -4.36 -8.84
C VAL A 81 -5.95 -4.91 -8.19
N GLN A 82 -6.03 -6.16 -7.73
CA GLN A 82 -4.95 -6.78 -6.96
C GLN A 82 -3.73 -7.06 -7.85
N LEU A 83 -2.59 -6.55 -7.43
CA LEU A 83 -1.30 -6.80 -8.07
C LEU A 83 -0.66 -8.10 -7.52
N PRO A 84 0.22 -8.75 -8.32
CA PRO A 84 0.61 -8.41 -9.68
C PRO A 84 -0.45 -8.74 -10.72
N LEU A 85 -0.40 -8.07 -11.87
CA LEU A 85 -1.21 -8.42 -13.04
C LEU A 85 -0.47 -9.44 -13.91
N PRO A 86 -1.20 -10.24 -14.74
CA PRO A 86 -0.63 -11.01 -15.84
C PRO A 86 0.20 -10.13 -16.78
N GLU A 87 1.28 -10.68 -17.34
CA GLU A 87 2.23 -9.94 -18.20
C GLU A 87 1.61 -9.36 -19.49
N ASN A 88 0.52 -9.97 -19.99
CA ASN A 88 -0.22 -9.48 -21.14
C ASN A 88 -1.10 -8.26 -20.85
N LEU A 89 -1.20 -7.83 -19.60
CA LEU A 89 -2.00 -6.69 -19.20
C LEU A 89 -1.16 -5.45 -18.92
N ASP A 90 -1.64 -4.31 -19.40
CA ASP A 90 -1.06 -3.00 -19.17
C ASP A 90 -1.48 -2.47 -17.78
N LYS A 91 -0.59 -2.65 -16.80
CA LYS A 91 -0.81 -2.24 -15.41
C LYS A 91 -1.23 -0.77 -15.29
N ASP A 92 -0.49 0.11 -15.94
CA ASP A 92 -0.70 1.56 -15.79
C ASP A 92 -2.05 1.98 -16.41
N LYS A 93 -2.37 1.43 -17.57
CA LYS A 93 -3.65 1.71 -18.23
C LYS A 93 -4.83 1.21 -17.40
N ILE A 94 -4.72 0.03 -16.82
CA ILE A 94 -5.76 -0.56 -15.99
C ILE A 94 -5.94 0.23 -14.69
N LEU A 95 -4.88 0.51 -13.94
CA LEU A 95 -4.97 1.26 -12.69
C LEU A 95 -5.48 2.69 -12.93
N ASN A 96 -5.06 3.33 -14.02
CA ASN A 96 -5.52 4.68 -14.37
C ASN A 96 -6.96 4.75 -14.89
N SER A 97 -7.57 3.60 -15.22
CA SER A 97 -8.99 3.56 -15.59
C SER A 97 -9.94 3.61 -14.37
N ILE A 98 -9.44 3.38 -13.16
CA ILE A 98 -10.22 3.48 -11.93
C ILE A 98 -10.48 4.97 -11.65
N CYS A 99 -11.73 5.34 -11.41
CA CYS A 99 -12.06 6.69 -10.93
C CYS A 99 -11.30 6.99 -9.64
N TRP A 100 -10.60 8.12 -9.57
CA TRP A 100 -9.74 8.47 -8.44
C TRP A 100 -10.45 8.41 -7.07
N TYR A 101 -11.74 8.69 -7.02
CA TYR A 101 -12.57 8.63 -5.81
C TYR A 101 -13.08 7.22 -5.49
N LYS A 102 -12.74 6.21 -6.32
CA LYS A 102 -12.95 4.77 -6.06
C LYS A 102 -11.65 3.99 -5.98
N ASP A 103 -10.49 4.62 -6.26
CA ASP A 103 -9.14 4.04 -6.20
C ASP A 103 -8.71 3.86 -4.73
N VAL A 104 -9.17 2.78 -4.09
CA VAL A 104 -8.95 2.52 -2.66
C VAL A 104 -7.47 2.35 -2.31
N ASP A 105 -6.70 1.76 -3.22
CA ASP A 105 -5.25 1.61 -3.05
C ASP A 105 -4.48 2.92 -3.27
N GLY A 106 -5.09 3.92 -3.93
CA GLY A 106 -4.49 5.25 -4.14
C GLY A 106 -3.15 5.20 -4.89
N ILE A 107 -2.98 4.23 -5.79
CA ILE A 107 -1.73 3.98 -6.51
C ILE A 107 -1.80 4.29 -8.00
N SER A 108 -2.94 4.68 -8.55
CA SER A 108 -3.02 5.17 -9.92
C SER A 108 -2.20 6.45 -10.08
N SER A 109 -1.64 6.69 -11.27
CA SER A 109 -0.93 7.94 -11.57
C SER A 109 -1.82 9.17 -11.39
N ILE A 110 -3.15 9.01 -11.57
CA ILE A 110 -4.12 10.05 -11.32
C ILE A 110 -4.18 10.40 -9.84
N SER A 111 -4.30 9.40 -8.95
CA SER A 111 -4.30 9.61 -7.50
C SER A 111 -2.99 10.23 -7.01
N VAL A 112 -1.85 9.76 -7.51
CA VAL A 112 -0.53 10.31 -7.21
C VAL A 112 -0.42 11.79 -7.64
N ASN A 113 -0.83 12.12 -8.87
CA ASN A 113 -0.79 13.50 -9.37
C ASN A 113 -1.71 14.42 -8.56
N ARG A 114 -2.91 13.96 -8.20
CA ARG A 114 -3.83 14.71 -7.34
C ARG A 114 -3.19 15.02 -5.99
N TYR A 115 -2.51 14.03 -5.38
CA TYR A 115 -1.78 14.22 -4.13
C TYR A 115 -0.68 15.28 -4.25
N LEU A 116 0.16 15.19 -5.29
CA LEU A 116 1.24 16.15 -5.53
C LEU A 116 0.71 17.58 -5.77
N CYS A 117 -0.45 17.69 -6.43
CA CYS A 117 -1.14 18.95 -6.66
C CYS A 117 -1.98 19.42 -5.45
N LYS A 118 -1.90 18.76 -4.29
CA LYS A 118 -2.67 19.05 -3.08
C LYS A 118 -4.19 19.07 -3.32
N LYS A 119 -4.67 18.25 -4.24
CA LYS A 119 -6.08 18.03 -4.50
C LYS A 119 -6.59 16.88 -3.65
N GLU A 120 -7.88 16.84 -3.39
CA GLU A 120 -8.52 15.72 -2.70
C GLU A 120 -8.24 14.40 -3.43
N CYS A 121 -7.74 13.40 -2.71
CA CYS A 121 -7.43 12.06 -3.21
C CYS A 121 -7.33 11.04 -2.08
N LEU A 122 -7.34 9.78 -2.45
CA LEU A 122 -6.94 8.69 -1.55
C LEU A 122 -5.42 8.49 -1.67
N VAL A 123 -4.79 8.26 -0.54
CA VAL A 123 -3.31 8.09 -0.47
C VAL A 123 -2.99 6.63 -0.25
N SER A 124 -1.96 6.14 -0.93
CA SER A 124 -1.52 4.75 -0.80
C SER A 124 -1.45 4.29 0.67
N PRO A 125 -2.14 3.18 1.03
CA PRO A 125 -2.09 2.60 2.36
C PRO A 125 -0.66 2.29 2.82
N LEU A 126 0.21 1.86 1.91
CA LEU A 126 1.60 1.58 2.20
C LEU A 126 2.38 2.84 2.58
N VAL A 127 2.19 3.93 1.85
CA VAL A 127 2.79 5.24 2.17
C VAL A 127 2.30 5.74 3.54
N ARG A 128 1.01 5.61 3.81
CA ARG A 128 0.43 5.95 5.12
C ARG A 128 1.00 5.08 6.25
N SER A 129 1.25 3.80 5.98
CA SER A 129 1.88 2.87 6.94
C SER A 129 3.30 3.31 7.32
N VAL A 130 4.09 3.75 6.34
CA VAL A 130 5.44 4.30 6.58
C VAL A 130 5.35 5.53 7.48
N ILE A 131 4.54 6.53 7.12
CA ILE A 131 4.45 7.78 7.87
C ILE A 131 3.91 7.58 9.28
N SER A 132 2.88 6.76 9.45
CA SER A 132 2.33 6.51 10.79
C SER A 132 3.30 5.74 11.69
N THR A 133 4.10 4.83 11.12
CA THR A 133 5.17 4.15 11.85
C THR A 133 6.25 5.15 12.28
N MET A 134 6.70 6.03 11.37
CA MET A 134 7.68 7.07 11.72
C MET A 134 7.15 7.97 12.82
N ASN A 135 5.91 8.44 12.71
CA ASN A 135 5.29 9.30 13.74
C ASN A 135 5.18 8.60 15.09
N TYR A 136 4.73 7.34 15.11
CA TYR A 136 4.57 6.58 16.35
C TYR A 136 5.91 6.37 17.10
N TYR A 137 6.98 6.14 16.35
CA TYR A 137 8.33 5.95 16.90
C TYR A 137 9.12 7.25 17.01
N ASN A 138 8.49 8.42 16.82
CA ASN A 138 9.11 9.75 16.88
C ASN A 138 10.35 9.87 15.97
N ILE A 139 10.31 9.24 14.79
CA ILE A 139 11.36 9.36 13.79
C ILE A 139 11.18 10.70 13.07
N ASP A 140 12.15 11.61 13.24
CA ASP A 140 12.08 12.94 12.63
C ASP A 140 12.07 12.85 11.10
N ILE A 141 11.04 13.42 10.47
CA ILE A 141 10.87 13.48 9.02
C ILE A 141 11.96 14.31 8.31
N ASN A 142 12.68 15.15 9.04
CA ASN A 142 13.79 15.96 8.49
C ASN A 142 15.14 15.21 8.46
N LYS A 143 15.20 13.99 9.01
CA LYS A 143 16.39 13.13 8.87
C LYS A 143 16.73 12.88 7.42
N LYS A 144 18.00 12.59 7.12
CA LYS A 144 18.45 12.24 5.77
C LYS A 144 17.94 10.83 5.42
N VAL A 145 17.12 10.72 4.37
CA VAL A 145 16.40 9.48 4.00
C VAL A 145 16.88 8.96 2.65
N PHE A 146 17.18 7.67 2.60
CA PHE A 146 17.32 6.91 1.36
C PHE A 146 16.05 6.10 1.11
N ILE A 147 15.54 6.14 -0.11
CA ILE A 147 14.32 5.41 -0.50
C ILE A 147 14.64 4.53 -1.71
N LYS A 148 14.36 3.23 -1.56
CA LYS A 148 14.29 2.28 -2.66
C LYS A 148 12.91 1.67 -2.67
N CYS A 149 12.14 1.94 -3.72
CA CYS A 149 10.82 1.37 -3.93
C CYS A 149 10.69 0.97 -5.40
N ASP A 150 10.33 -0.29 -5.65
CA ASP A 150 10.26 -0.83 -7.02
C ASP A 150 8.99 -0.34 -7.75
N ASP A 151 7.90 -0.02 -7.04
CA ASP A 151 6.72 0.61 -7.64
C ASP A 151 6.95 2.12 -7.84
N VAL A 152 6.86 2.55 -9.10
CA VAL A 152 7.16 3.95 -9.50
C VAL A 152 6.24 4.95 -8.79
N ASN A 153 4.95 4.69 -8.73
CA ASN A 153 3.96 5.59 -8.16
C ASN A 153 4.13 5.73 -6.63
N THR A 154 4.33 4.62 -5.94
CA THR A 154 4.66 4.60 -4.50
C THR A 154 5.99 5.31 -4.23
N ASN A 155 7.00 5.09 -5.09
CA ASN A 155 8.30 5.76 -4.97
C ASN A 155 8.17 7.29 -5.10
N VAL A 156 7.40 7.77 -6.06
CA VAL A 156 7.11 9.20 -6.24
C VAL A 156 6.42 9.79 -5.00
N LEU A 157 5.40 9.11 -4.48
CA LEU A 157 4.71 9.54 -3.25
C LEU A 157 5.67 9.61 -2.05
N LEU A 158 6.44 8.55 -1.79
CA LEU A 158 7.41 8.53 -0.70
C LEU A 158 8.42 9.66 -0.84
N ASN A 159 9.00 9.83 -2.04
CA ASN A 159 9.97 10.89 -2.29
C ASN A 159 9.40 12.30 -2.12
N SER A 160 8.10 12.50 -2.32
CA SER A 160 7.45 13.80 -2.12
C SER A 160 7.33 14.21 -0.65
N LEU A 161 7.38 13.25 0.27
CA LEU A 161 7.22 13.48 1.71
C LEU A 161 8.48 14.02 2.40
N PHE A 162 9.65 13.68 1.86
CA PHE A 162 10.92 13.99 2.51
C PHE A 162 11.66 15.10 1.76
N LYS A 163 12.07 16.13 2.51
CA LYS A 163 12.89 17.23 1.96
C LYS A 163 14.36 16.86 1.88
N ASN A 164 14.87 16.13 2.89
CA ASN A 164 16.27 15.74 2.99
C ASN A 164 16.47 14.30 2.51
N LYS A 165 16.82 14.13 1.24
CA LYS A 165 17.00 12.84 0.57
C LYS A 165 18.45 12.57 0.24
N SER A 166 18.85 11.30 0.26
CA SER A 166 20.15 10.83 -0.21
C SER A 166 19.99 9.86 -1.37
N LEU A 167 20.95 9.87 -2.27
CA LEU A 167 21.09 8.84 -3.30
C LEU A 167 21.90 7.63 -2.80
N LEU A 168 22.55 7.75 -1.63
CA LEU A 168 23.37 6.71 -1.05
C LEU A 168 22.82 6.29 0.33
N ALA A 169 22.59 4.99 0.49
CA ALA A 169 22.13 4.44 1.76
C ALA A 169 23.14 4.67 2.90
N LEU A 170 24.43 4.62 2.59
CA LEU A 170 25.53 4.86 3.54
C LEU A 170 25.50 6.26 4.18
N GLU A 171 24.93 7.24 3.50
CA GLU A 171 24.87 8.62 4.02
C GLU A 171 23.56 8.92 4.76
N SER A 172 22.66 7.96 4.87
CA SER A 172 21.30 8.19 5.34
C SER A 172 21.10 7.79 6.79
N ASP A 173 20.25 8.56 7.49
CA ASP A 173 19.85 8.28 8.88
C ASP A 173 18.70 7.26 8.91
N VAL A 174 17.89 7.27 7.86
CA VAL A 174 16.75 6.38 7.66
C VAL A 174 16.82 5.78 6.27
N ILE A 175 16.59 4.48 6.15
CA ILE A 175 16.37 3.82 4.87
C ILE A 175 14.95 3.25 4.82
N ILE A 176 14.26 3.50 3.71
CA ILE A 176 12.93 2.96 3.43
C ILE A 176 13.06 2.07 2.21
N ILE A 177 12.89 0.78 2.40
CA ILE A 177 13.08 -0.23 1.36
C ILE A 177 11.77 -1.00 1.14
N ILE A 178 11.26 -0.93 -0.08
CA ILE A 178 10.04 -1.60 -0.53
C ILE A 178 10.38 -2.27 -1.88
N SER A 179 10.82 -3.51 -1.82
CA SER A 179 11.37 -4.22 -2.97
C SER A 179 11.08 -5.71 -2.87
N ASP A 180 10.99 -6.35 -4.03
CA ASP A 180 10.90 -7.80 -4.12
C ASP A 180 12.29 -8.48 -3.98
N ASN A 181 13.36 -7.68 -4.03
CA ASN A 181 14.74 -8.16 -3.90
C ASN A 181 15.34 -7.77 -2.55
N ILE A 182 16.25 -8.62 -2.05
CA ILE A 182 16.99 -8.34 -0.83
C ILE A 182 17.95 -7.17 -1.05
N PHE A 183 17.79 -6.14 -0.22
CA PHE A 183 18.66 -4.98 -0.15
C PHE A 183 19.79 -5.25 0.85
N ASP A 184 21.04 -5.22 0.38
CA ASP A 184 22.25 -5.47 1.18
C ASP A 184 23.41 -4.52 0.82
N GLN A 185 23.12 -3.26 0.55
CA GLN A 185 24.14 -2.24 0.33
C GLN A 185 24.75 -1.77 1.67
N GLU A 186 25.89 -1.11 1.60
CA GLU A 186 26.50 -0.48 2.78
C GLU A 186 25.59 0.60 3.36
N VAL A 187 25.48 0.61 4.67
CA VAL A 187 24.73 1.60 5.46
C VAL A 187 25.58 2.06 6.62
N LYS A 188 25.29 3.24 7.16
CA LYS A 188 25.96 3.69 8.37
C LYS A 188 25.46 2.93 9.62
N GLU A 189 26.28 2.87 10.65
CA GLU A 189 25.88 2.35 11.95
C GLU A 189 24.72 3.17 12.55
N ASN A 190 23.86 2.49 13.29
CA ASN A 190 22.67 3.06 13.91
C ASN A 190 21.63 3.62 12.93
N VAL A 191 21.66 3.23 11.66
CA VAL A 191 20.63 3.55 10.69
C VAL A 191 19.24 3.08 11.17
N ILE A 192 18.20 3.81 10.84
CA ILE A 192 16.82 3.38 11.08
C ILE A 192 16.31 2.72 9.81
N VAL A 193 15.73 1.52 9.93
CA VAL A 193 15.28 0.72 8.80
C VAL A 193 13.77 0.60 8.79
N ILE A 194 13.14 1.05 7.71
CA ILE A 194 11.73 0.78 7.40
C ILE A 194 11.69 -0.20 6.24
N ASP A 195 11.44 -1.46 6.57
CA ASP A 195 11.36 -2.59 5.65
C ASP A 195 9.90 -2.86 5.30
N GLY A 196 9.51 -2.60 4.06
CA GLY A 196 8.18 -2.84 3.51
C GLY A 196 8.11 -4.03 2.56
N GLY A 197 9.19 -4.77 2.42
CA GLY A 197 9.21 -5.98 1.60
C GLY A 197 8.37 -7.10 2.21
N TYR A 198 7.91 -7.98 1.33
CA TYR A 198 7.19 -9.20 1.70
C TYR A 198 7.64 -10.33 0.78
N ASN A 199 8.59 -11.11 1.25
CA ASN A 199 9.11 -12.26 0.54
C ASN A 199 8.83 -13.55 1.33
N LYS A 200 8.79 -14.69 0.64
CA LYS A 200 8.75 -16.00 1.27
C LYS A 200 10.00 -16.77 0.88
N ILE A 201 10.82 -17.12 1.86
CA ILE A 201 12.01 -17.96 1.68
C ILE A 201 11.83 -19.19 2.56
N ASN A 202 11.86 -20.39 1.95
CA ASN A 202 11.63 -21.67 2.64
C ASN A 202 10.34 -21.72 3.50
N GLY A 203 9.28 -21.05 3.06
CA GLY A 203 8.00 -21.00 3.77
C GLY A 203 7.90 -19.91 4.87
N GLU A 204 9.00 -19.28 5.21
CA GLU A 204 9.03 -18.17 6.18
C GLU A 204 8.84 -16.81 5.49
N VAL A 205 8.08 -15.93 6.14
CA VAL A 205 7.95 -14.53 5.70
C VAL A 205 9.22 -13.79 6.09
N VAL A 206 9.85 -13.16 5.09
CA VAL A 206 11.02 -12.31 5.27
C VAL A 206 10.77 -10.94 4.64
N GLY A 207 11.41 -9.91 5.19
CA GLY A 207 11.43 -8.59 4.57
C GLY A 207 12.38 -8.53 3.37
N CYS A 208 12.63 -7.33 2.90
CA CYS A 208 13.57 -7.06 1.81
C CYS A 208 14.90 -6.43 2.27
N VAL A 209 15.15 -6.32 3.56
CA VAL A 209 16.43 -5.82 4.10
C VAL A 209 17.20 -6.94 4.76
N SER A 210 18.49 -7.04 4.43
CA SER A 210 19.35 -8.12 4.92
C SER A 210 19.51 -8.13 6.44
N LYS A 211 19.80 -9.31 7.00
CA LYS A 211 20.08 -9.47 8.43
C LYS A 211 21.31 -8.66 8.87
N ARG A 212 22.31 -8.50 7.99
CA ARG A 212 23.51 -7.69 8.24
C ARG A 212 23.13 -6.24 8.52
N ILE A 213 22.28 -5.63 7.68
CA ILE A 213 21.84 -4.25 7.88
C ILE A 213 21.04 -4.14 9.18
N LYS A 214 20.12 -5.08 9.43
CA LYS A 214 19.31 -5.09 10.66
C LYS A 214 20.17 -5.20 11.93
N SER A 215 21.31 -5.91 11.87
CA SER A 215 22.22 -6.04 13.03
C SER A 215 22.97 -4.76 13.40
N VAL A 216 23.19 -3.84 12.46
CA VAL A 216 23.84 -2.55 12.69
C VAL A 216 22.86 -1.39 12.83
N SER A 217 21.57 -1.64 12.69
CA SER A 217 20.53 -0.62 12.80
C SER A 217 20.16 -0.34 14.25
N SER A 218 19.84 0.93 14.56
CA SER A 218 19.29 1.31 15.87
C SER A 218 17.85 0.85 16.05
N MET A 219 17.08 0.88 14.97
CA MET A 219 15.67 0.41 14.91
C MET A 219 15.37 -0.16 13.54
N TYR A 220 14.54 -1.19 13.50
CA TYR A 220 14.00 -1.71 12.25
C TYR A 220 12.56 -2.22 12.41
N THR A 221 11.77 -2.16 11.33
CA THR A 221 10.42 -2.74 11.31
C THR A 221 10.52 -4.27 11.21
N LYS A 222 9.68 -4.96 11.97
CA LYS A 222 9.61 -6.44 11.92
C LYS A 222 8.99 -6.91 10.61
N GLU A 223 9.37 -8.09 10.16
CA GLU A 223 8.78 -8.76 8.99
C GLU A 223 7.28 -9.04 9.22
N ILE A 224 6.96 -9.61 10.39
CA ILE A 224 5.59 -9.85 10.84
C ILE A 224 5.24 -8.77 11.87
N GLY A 225 4.11 -8.09 11.67
CA GLY A 225 3.70 -7.01 12.56
C GLY A 225 4.43 -5.68 12.30
N GLY A 226 5.18 -5.55 11.20
CA GLY A 226 5.77 -4.30 10.71
C GLY A 226 4.79 -3.49 9.85
N ILE A 227 5.31 -2.68 8.90
CA ILE A 227 4.45 -1.76 8.13
C ILE A 227 3.38 -2.46 7.29
N ASN A 228 3.63 -3.67 6.80
CA ASN A 228 2.68 -4.45 6.03
C ASN A 228 1.40 -4.80 6.83
N ASN A 229 1.51 -4.86 8.16
CA ASN A 229 0.39 -5.06 9.07
C ASN A 229 -0.62 -3.90 9.07
N LEU A 230 -0.22 -2.73 8.59
CA LEU A 230 -1.03 -1.51 8.52
C LEU A 230 -1.70 -1.30 7.15
N VAL A 231 -1.25 -2.00 6.11
CA VAL A 231 -1.71 -1.75 4.74
C VAL A 231 -3.22 -1.96 4.62
N ILE A 232 -3.75 -3.10 5.07
CA ILE A 232 -5.20 -3.37 5.01
C ILE A 232 -6.00 -2.41 5.91
N PRO A 233 -5.62 -2.14 7.17
CA PRO A 233 -6.27 -1.10 7.98
C PRO A 233 -6.36 0.27 7.29
N TYR A 234 -5.27 0.75 6.67
CA TYR A 234 -5.30 2.03 5.96
C TYR A 234 -6.07 1.98 4.63
N LEU A 235 -6.12 0.83 3.98
CA LEU A 235 -7.01 0.60 2.85
C LEU A 235 -8.49 0.77 3.28
N LEU A 236 -8.86 0.19 4.41
CA LEU A 236 -10.20 0.34 4.96
C LEU A 236 -10.50 1.77 5.44
N ASP A 237 -9.49 2.49 5.94
CA ASP A 237 -9.66 3.91 6.24
C ASP A 237 -9.83 4.75 4.95
N ASN A 238 -9.14 4.39 3.86
CA ASN A 238 -9.42 4.99 2.55
C ASN A 238 -10.86 4.71 2.10
N LEU A 239 -11.34 3.47 2.25
CA LEU A 239 -12.70 3.10 1.92
C LEU A 239 -13.74 3.88 2.75
N TYR A 240 -13.45 4.13 4.03
CA TYR A 240 -14.28 5.03 4.87
C TYR A 240 -14.27 6.48 4.35
N ARG A 241 -13.10 6.99 3.93
CA ARG A 241 -12.96 8.37 3.42
C ARG A 241 -13.74 8.60 2.14
N ILE A 242 -13.93 7.59 1.30
CA ILE A 242 -14.71 7.66 0.06
C ILE A 242 -16.13 8.22 0.32
N LYS A 243 -16.75 7.86 1.45
CA LYS A 243 -18.08 8.37 1.81
C LYS A 243 -18.13 9.89 1.92
N ASN A 244 -16.99 10.51 2.24
CA ASN A 244 -16.89 11.96 2.47
C ASN A 244 -16.31 12.72 1.27
N ILE A 245 -15.84 11.99 0.24
CA ILE A 245 -15.34 12.62 -0.99
C ILE A 245 -16.53 13.11 -1.82
N LYS A 246 -16.48 14.39 -2.17
CA LYS A 246 -17.47 14.97 -3.09
C LYS A 246 -17.25 14.39 -4.48
N ARG A 247 -18.23 13.62 -4.96
CA ARG A 247 -18.26 13.12 -6.35
C ARG A 247 -18.68 14.30 -7.25
N VAL A 248 -17.69 15.09 -7.71
CA VAL A 248 -17.87 16.21 -8.67
C VAL A 248 -17.56 15.71 -10.06
#